data_5e17a6b0fc6cf6f6bcd50ac134ca67a0
#
_entry.id   5e17a6b0fc6cf6f6bcd50ac134ca67a0
#
_cell.length_a   1.000
_cell.length_b   1.000
_cell.length_c   1.000
_cell.angle_alpha   90.00
_cell.angle_beta   90.00
_cell.angle_gamma   90.00
#
_symmetry.space_group_name_H-M   'P 1'
#
loop_
_entity.id
_entity.type
_entity.pdbx_description
1 polymer ?
#
loop_
_entity_poly.entity_id
_entity_poly.type
_entity_poly.pdbx_seq_one_letter_code
_entity_poly.pdbx_strand_id
1 'polypeptide(L)'
;ADFLAGLGLHFGKRADLAQALWFAGVVPVLAALVLEILRSLARGEVGLDIVAALSMSAALTFGETLAAAVVAVMYSGGTFLESFAEGRARREMRDLLSRVPRTAARYSNGGLEEVPLTGIVPGDRLLIRQGDVVPVDGRIASASAFLDTSALTGESLTVRLDRGAEAMSGSTNAGDAFDLEATREAKDSTYAGIVRLVEEAQASKAPMARLADRWSLGFLAVTIAIAFSAWWFTGDPIRAVAVLVVATPCPLILAVPVALVAG
;
A
#
# COMPACT_ATOMS: atom_id res chain seq x y z
N ALA A 1 -5.70 -15.87 -18.76
CA ALA A 1 -6.48 -16.47 -19.87
C ALA A 1 -5.54 -17.29 -20.78
N ASP A 2 -4.43 -16.72 -21.25
CA ASP A 2 -3.52 -17.32 -22.26
C ASP A 2 -2.82 -18.57 -21.76
N PHE A 3 -2.49 -18.66 -20.47
CA PHE A 3 -1.87 -19.85 -19.87
C PHE A 3 -2.79 -21.08 -19.95
N LEU A 4 -4.05 -20.92 -19.53
CA LEU A 4 -5.03 -22.03 -19.58
C LEU A 4 -5.43 -22.41 -21.00
N ALA A 5 -5.55 -21.43 -21.89
CA ALA A 5 -5.82 -21.69 -23.32
C ALA A 5 -4.65 -22.44 -23.97
N GLY A 6 -3.40 -22.05 -23.68
CA GLY A 6 -2.20 -22.76 -24.14
C GLY A 6 -2.13 -24.17 -23.59
N LEU A 7 -2.49 -24.42 -22.34
CA LEU A 7 -2.55 -25.77 -21.75
C LEU A 7 -3.58 -26.65 -22.48
N GLY A 8 -4.75 -26.12 -22.78
CA GLY A 8 -5.78 -26.82 -23.56
C GLY A 8 -5.30 -27.20 -24.98
N LEU A 9 -4.58 -26.30 -25.65
CA LEU A 9 -3.99 -26.55 -26.96
C LEU A 9 -2.87 -27.59 -26.92
N HIS A 10 -2.05 -27.58 -25.89
CA HIS A 10 -0.98 -28.53 -25.67
C HIS A 10 -1.51 -29.97 -25.54
N PHE A 11 -2.52 -30.17 -24.70
CA PHE A 11 -3.22 -31.47 -24.56
C PHE A 11 -4.03 -31.84 -25.82
N GLY A 12 -4.47 -30.88 -26.63
CA GLY A 12 -5.14 -31.05 -27.90
C GLY A 12 -4.23 -31.35 -29.07
N LYS A 13 -2.95 -31.73 -28.85
CA LYS A 13 -1.93 -32.06 -29.86
C LYS A 13 -1.58 -30.93 -30.85
N ARG A 14 -1.80 -29.67 -30.46
CA ARG A 14 -1.38 -28.46 -31.21
C ARG A 14 -0.26 -27.73 -30.47
N ALA A 15 0.87 -28.45 -30.28
CA ALA A 15 1.99 -27.94 -29.47
C ALA A 15 2.57 -26.63 -30.01
N ASP A 16 2.64 -26.43 -31.31
CA ASP A 16 3.19 -25.21 -31.92
C ASP A 16 2.34 -23.98 -31.59
N LEU A 17 1.00 -24.12 -31.62
CA LEU A 17 0.10 -23.03 -31.26
C LEU A 17 0.15 -22.71 -29.75
N ALA A 18 0.31 -23.73 -28.90
CA ALA A 18 0.49 -23.54 -27.47
C ALA A 18 1.77 -22.77 -27.15
N GLN A 19 2.89 -23.14 -27.79
CA GLN A 19 4.17 -22.44 -27.64
C GLN A 19 4.07 -20.97 -28.07
N ALA A 20 3.46 -20.70 -29.22
CA ALA A 20 3.27 -19.34 -29.74
C ALA A 20 2.41 -18.49 -28.78
N LEU A 21 1.35 -19.11 -28.23
CA LEU A 21 0.47 -18.42 -27.28
C LEU A 21 1.18 -18.10 -25.96
N TRP A 22 1.93 -19.06 -25.41
CA TRP A 22 2.72 -18.83 -24.19
C TRP A 22 3.81 -17.78 -24.42
N PHE A 23 4.51 -17.85 -25.56
CA PHE A 23 5.51 -16.85 -25.92
C PHE A 23 4.90 -15.44 -25.98
N ALA A 24 3.75 -15.31 -26.68
CA ALA A 24 3.04 -14.03 -26.79
C ALA A 24 2.54 -13.49 -25.44
N GLY A 25 2.16 -14.36 -24.51
CA GLY A 25 1.76 -13.98 -23.16
C GLY A 25 2.92 -13.61 -22.24
N VAL A 26 4.08 -14.27 -22.37
CA VAL A 26 5.26 -14.03 -21.52
C VAL A 26 6.01 -12.76 -21.89
N VAL A 27 6.15 -12.47 -23.19
CA VAL A 27 6.93 -11.31 -23.67
C VAL A 27 6.48 -9.98 -23.07
N PRO A 28 5.19 -9.62 -23.04
CA PRO A 28 4.76 -8.35 -22.43
C PRO A 28 5.01 -8.32 -20.90
N VAL A 29 4.86 -9.44 -20.21
CA VAL A 29 5.16 -9.52 -18.76
C VAL A 29 6.64 -9.32 -18.52
N LEU A 30 7.49 -9.98 -19.29
CA LEU A 30 8.95 -9.82 -19.21
C LEU A 30 9.38 -8.39 -19.55
N ALA A 31 8.80 -7.77 -20.59
CA ALA A 31 9.11 -6.39 -20.94
C ALA A 31 8.72 -5.40 -19.82
N ALA A 32 7.54 -5.58 -19.23
CA ALA A 32 7.10 -4.76 -18.09
C ALA A 32 8.06 -4.93 -16.89
N LEU A 33 8.42 -6.17 -16.58
CA LEU A 33 9.34 -6.51 -15.48
C LEU A 33 10.74 -5.90 -15.71
N VAL A 34 11.29 -6.02 -16.91
CA VAL A 34 12.60 -5.41 -17.23
C VAL A 34 12.56 -3.88 -17.09
N LEU A 35 11.48 -3.24 -17.55
CA LEU A 35 11.31 -1.79 -17.38
C LEU A 35 11.25 -1.40 -15.90
N GLU A 36 10.60 -2.21 -15.06
CA GLU A 36 10.52 -1.98 -13.63
C GLU A 36 11.88 -2.17 -12.94
N ILE A 37 12.61 -3.22 -13.30
CA ILE A 37 14.00 -3.46 -12.84
C ILE A 37 14.90 -2.28 -13.21
N LEU A 38 14.84 -1.78 -14.44
CA LEU A 38 15.65 -0.62 -14.86
C LEU A 38 15.32 0.63 -14.07
N ARG A 39 14.05 0.88 -13.76
CA ARG A 39 13.63 2.01 -12.92
C ARG A 39 14.08 1.83 -11.47
N SER A 40 14.04 0.62 -10.95
CA SER A 40 14.48 0.28 -9.59
C SER A 40 16.00 0.43 -9.46
N LEU A 41 16.76 -0.07 -10.42
CA LEU A 41 18.23 0.14 -10.48
C LEU A 41 18.61 1.63 -10.54
N ALA A 42 17.87 2.43 -11.31
CA ALA A 42 18.10 3.88 -11.38
C ALA A 42 17.89 4.58 -10.03
N ARG A 43 17.10 3.97 -9.10
CA ARG A 43 16.89 4.42 -7.72
C ARG A 43 17.87 3.80 -6.73
N GLY A 44 18.77 2.92 -7.19
CA GLY A 44 19.72 2.20 -6.32
C GLY A 44 19.09 1.04 -5.54
N GLU A 45 17.91 0.58 -5.95
CA GLU A 45 17.20 -0.54 -5.33
C GLU A 45 17.43 -1.81 -6.17
N VAL A 46 17.88 -2.89 -5.55
CA VAL A 46 18.07 -4.19 -6.21
C VAL A 46 17.08 -5.17 -5.62
N GLY A 47 16.09 -5.58 -6.42
CA GLY A 47 15.01 -6.48 -6.00
C GLY A 47 15.22 -7.95 -6.45
N LEU A 48 14.41 -8.84 -5.89
CA LEU A 48 14.31 -10.27 -6.27
C LEU A 48 13.77 -10.48 -7.69
N ASP A 49 13.19 -9.45 -8.29
CA ASP A 49 12.60 -9.45 -9.62
C ASP A 49 13.61 -9.81 -10.72
N ILE A 50 14.90 -9.58 -10.47
CA ILE A 50 15.99 -9.96 -11.38
C ILE A 50 16.03 -11.48 -11.59
N VAL A 51 15.75 -12.28 -10.54
CA VAL A 51 15.72 -13.76 -10.68
C VAL A 51 14.58 -14.18 -11.60
N ALA A 52 13.40 -13.57 -11.45
CA ALA A 52 12.25 -13.86 -12.30
C ALA A 52 12.50 -13.46 -13.77
N ALA A 53 13.12 -12.30 -13.99
CA ALA A 53 13.49 -11.84 -15.34
C ALA A 53 14.52 -12.77 -15.98
N LEU A 54 15.55 -13.19 -15.24
CA LEU A 54 16.56 -14.14 -15.71
C LEU A 54 15.93 -15.50 -16.02
N SER A 55 15.06 -16.01 -15.16
CA SER A 55 14.38 -17.29 -15.34
C SER A 55 13.50 -17.29 -16.60
N MET A 56 12.67 -16.25 -16.79
CA MET A 56 11.82 -16.11 -17.97
C MET A 56 12.65 -15.94 -19.25
N SER A 57 13.70 -15.11 -19.22
CA SER A 57 14.57 -14.88 -20.37
C SER A 57 15.32 -16.15 -20.76
N ALA A 58 15.89 -16.88 -19.79
CA ALA A 58 16.57 -18.13 -20.04
C ALA A 58 15.60 -19.19 -20.58
N ALA A 59 14.43 -19.36 -19.96
CA ALA A 59 13.43 -20.32 -20.41
C ALA A 59 12.95 -20.04 -21.84
N LEU A 60 12.70 -18.78 -22.20
CA LEU A 60 12.35 -18.41 -23.59
C LEU A 60 13.49 -18.69 -24.58
N THR A 61 14.74 -18.42 -24.21
CA THR A 61 15.92 -18.61 -25.06
C THR A 61 16.15 -20.07 -25.38
N PHE A 62 15.91 -20.97 -24.42
CA PHE A 62 16.08 -22.40 -24.58
C PHE A 62 14.81 -23.13 -25.04
N GLY A 63 13.74 -22.40 -25.38
CA GLY A 63 12.51 -22.96 -25.94
C GLY A 63 11.55 -23.55 -24.89
N GLU A 64 11.85 -23.41 -23.60
CA GLU A 64 11.03 -23.86 -22.47
C GLU A 64 9.88 -22.89 -22.19
N THR A 65 9.02 -22.67 -23.20
CA THR A 65 7.95 -21.64 -23.14
C THR A 65 6.91 -21.90 -22.05
N LEU A 66 6.63 -23.17 -21.72
CA LEU A 66 5.75 -23.53 -20.62
C LEU A 66 6.34 -23.10 -19.26
N ALA A 67 7.63 -23.35 -19.05
CA ALA A 67 8.31 -22.95 -17.83
C ALA A 67 8.31 -21.43 -17.68
N ALA A 68 8.60 -20.69 -18.77
CA ALA A 68 8.51 -19.24 -18.80
C ALA A 68 7.09 -18.74 -18.46
N ALA A 69 6.05 -19.37 -19.03
CA ALA A 69 4.66 -19.03 -18.78
C ALA A 69 4.25 -19.28 -17.32
N VAL A 70 4.72 -20.37 -16.69
CA VAL A 70 4.50 -20.64 -15.26
C VAL A 70 5.11 -19.53 -14.41
N VAL A 71 6.37 -19.16 -14.66
CA VAL A 71 7.03 -18.06 -13.91
C VAL A 71 6.29 -16.73 -14.11
N ALA A 72 5.86 -16.43 -15.35
CA ALA A 72 5.11 -15.20 -15.63
C ALA A 72 3.77 -15.15 -14.88
N VAL A 73 3.02 -16.26 -14.79
CA VAL A 73 1.77 -16.35 -14.03
C VAL A 73 2.03 -16.21 -12.54
N MET A 74 3.05 -16.87 -11.99
CA MET A 74 3.43 -16.77 -10.59
C MET A 74 3.84 -15.35 -10.22
N TYR A 75 4.65 -14.69 -11.06
CA TYR A 75 5.06 -13.30 -10.87
C TYR A 75 3.86 -12.34 -10.91
N SER A 76 3.06 -12.40 -11.99
CA SER A 76 1.89 -11.53 -12.14
C SER A 76 0.84 -11.75 -11.06
N GLY A 77 0.63 -13.00 -10.63
CA GLY A 77 -0.27 -13.33 -9.52
C GLY A 77 0.26 -12.81 -8.19
N GLY A 78 1.57 -12.90 -7.96
CA GLY A 78 2.23 -12.38 -6.77
C GLY A 78 2.07 -10.86 -6.65
N THR A 79 2.44 -10.11 -7.69
CA THR A 79 2.35 -8.64 -7.72
C THR A 79 0.90 -8.15 -7.63
N PHE A 80 -0.06 -8.87 -8.23
CA PHE A 80 -1.48 -8.57 -8.09
C PHE A 80 -1.96 -8.72 -6.63
N LEU A 81 -1.62 -9.84 -5.98
CA LEU A 81 -2.00 -10.07 -4.58
C LEU A 81 -1.36 -9.07 -3.63
N GLU A 82 -0.10 -8.71 -3.87
CA GLU A 82 0.62 -7.68 -3.12
C GLU A 82 -0.08 -6.32 -3.24
N SER A 83 -0.35 -5.87 -4.46
CA SER A 83 -1.04 -4.60 -4.71
C SER A 83 -2.46 -4.58 -4.12
N PHE A 84 -3.15 -5.72 -4.15
CA PHE A 84 -4.48 -5.87 -3.54
C PHE A 84 -4.42 -5.78 -2.02
N ALA A 85 -3.48 -6.48 -1.37
CA ALA A 85 -3.28 -6.47 0.07
C ALA A 85 -2.89 -5.06 0.56
N GLU A 86 -1.91 -4.41 -0.10
CA GLU A 86 -1.55 -3.02 0.20
C GLU A 86 -2.71 -2.05 0.01
N GLY A 87 -3.46 -2.20 -1.09
CA GLY A 87 -4.62 -1.35 -1.38
C GLY A 87 -5.73 -1.50 -0.34
N ARG A 88 -5.88 -2.69 0.25
CA ARG A 88 -6.84 -2.95 1.33
C ARG A 88 -6.37 -2.32 2.64
N ALA A 89 -5.12 -2.56 3.04
CA ALA A 89 -4.55 -1.96 4.25
C ALA A 89 -4.58 -0.42 4.20
N ARG A 90 -4.23 0.16 3.06
CA ARG A 90 -4.31 1.62 2.86
C ARG A 90 -5.73 2.17 2.88
N ARG A 91 -6.76 1.41 2.46
CA ARG A 91 -8.16 1.84 2.52
C ARG A 91 -8.67 1.91 3.95
N GLU A 92 -8.45 0.87 4.73
CA GLU A 92 -8.86 0.83 6.15
C GLU A 92 -8.22 2.00 6.93
N MET A 93 -6.94 2.28 6.68
CA MET A 93 -6.26 3.43 7.29
C MET A 93 -6.81 4.76 6.79
N ARG A 94 -7.11 4.89 5.49
CA ARG A 94 -7.69 6.11 4.92
C ARG A 94 -9.08 6.41 5.47
N ASP A 95 -9.89 5.39 5.71
CA ASP A 95 -11.22 5.53 6.29
C ASP A 95 -11.16 6.03 7.73
N LEU A 96 -10.15 5.64 8.50
CA LEU A 96 -9.87 6.22 9.80
C LEU A 96 -9.42 7.70 9.69
N LEU A 97 -8.56 8.02 8.74
CA LEU A 97 -8.03 9.37 8.53
C LEU A 97 -9.01 10.32 7.81
N SER A 98 -10.02 9.80 7.12
CA SER A 98 -10.99 10.62 6.35
C SER A 98 -12.15 11.16 7.17
N ARG A 99 -12.20 10.90 8.48
CA ARG A 99 -13.28 11.34 9.36
C ARG A 99 -13.31 12.84 9.61
N VAL A 100 -12.21 13.55 9.40
CA VAL A 100 -12.19 15.01 9.54
C VAL A 100 -12.82 15.67 8.32
N PRO A 101 -13.79 16.59 8.53
CA PRO A 101 -14.41 17.32 7.46
C PRO A 101 -13.37 18.16 6.70
N ARG A 102 -13.62 18.43 5.41
CA ARG A 102 -12.76 19.30 4.61
C ARG A 102 -13.10 20.77 4.76
N THR A 103 -14.29 21.06 5.26
CA THR A 103 -14.86 22.40 5.45
C THR A 103 -15.47 22.52 6.84
N ALA A 104 -15.65 23.74 7.31
CA ALA A 104 -16.35 24.04 8.56
C ALA A 104 -17.29 25.23 8.38
N ALA A 105 -18.38 25.27 9.16
CA ALA A 105 -19.30 26.38 9.20
C ALA A 105 -18.79 27.48 10.15
N ARG A 106 -18.31 28.60 9.59
CA ARG A 106 -17.79 29.76 10.32
C ARG A 106 -18.82 30.88 10.41
N TYR A 107 -18.93 31.51 11.53
CA TYR A 107 -19.69 32.76 11.67
C TYR A 107 -18.93 33.91 11.00
N SER A 108 -19.55 34.58 10.06
CA SER A 108 -19.07 35.79 9.38
C SER A 108 -20.12 36.90 9.44
N ASN A 109 -19.80 38.12 9.00
CA ASN A 109 -20.57 39.34 9.06
C ASN A 109 -22.06 39.23 8.65
N GLY A 110 -22.88 38.54 9.44
CA GLY A 110 -24.33 38.42 9.25
C GLY A 110 -24.84 37.01 8.90
N GLY A 111 -24.01 35.97 8.93
CA GLY A 111 -24.44 34.60 8.64
C GLY A 111 -23.39 33.54 8.90
N LEU A 112 -23.73 32.31 8.52
CA LEU A 112 -22.82 31.18 8.49
C LEU A 112 -22.28 31.03 7.07
N GLU A 113 -20.97 30.91 6.94
CA GLU A 113 -20.29 30.58 5.69
C GLU A 113 -19.54 29.24 5.82
N GLU A 114 -19.50 28.46 4.76
CA GLU A 114 -18.72 27.25 4.71
C GLU A 114 -17.32 27.57 4.19
N VAL A 115 -16.30 27.34 5.01
CA VAL A 115 -14.90 27.64 4.71
C VAL A 115 -14.05 26.38 4.71
N PRO A 116 -13.03 26.25 3.83
CA PRO A 116 -12.09 25.17 3.91
C PRO A 116 -11.31 25.25 5.24
N LEU A 117 -10.91 24.09 5.79
CA LEU A 117 -10.15 24.06 7.06
C LEU A 117 -8.88 24.90 7.03
N THR A 118 -8.23 25.01 5.87
CA THR A 118 -7.03 25.84 5.68
C THR A 118 -7.27 27.35 5.83
N GLY A 119 -8.54 27.76 5.80
CA GLY A 119 -8.94 29.16 5.97
C GLY A 119 -9.35 29.51 7.40
N ILE A 120 -9.30 28.55 8.34
CA ILE A 120 -9.61 28.78 9.75
C ILE A 120 -8.38 29.34 10.47
N VAL A 121 -8.59 30.43 11.20
CA VAL A 121 -7.55 31.05 12.03
C VAL A 121 -7.99 31.07 13.51
N PRO A 122 -7.03 31.12 14.44
CA PRO A 122 -7.35 31.28 15.88
C PRO A 122 -8.25 32.49 16.11
N GLY A 123 -9.31 32.32 16.93
CA GLY A 123 -10.34 33.30 17.18
C GLY A 123 -11.59 33.19 16.30
N ASP A 124 -11.55 32.41 15.22
CA ASP A 124 -12.74 32.13 14.43
C ASP A 124 -13.79 31.38 15.25
N ARG A 125 -15.05 31.79 15.11
CA ARG A 125 -16.20 31.12 15.76
C ARG A 125 -16.85 30.16 14.74
N LEU A 126 -16.93 28.90 15.12
CA LEU A 126 -17.41 27.79 14.27
C LEU A 126 -18.68 27.20 14.88
N LEU A 127 -19.64 26.83 14.02
CA LEU A 127 -20.81 26.06 14.44
C LEU A 127 -20.52 24.56 14.22
N ILE A 128 -20.65 23.77 15.27
CA ILE A 128 -20.50 22.30 15.24
C ILE A 128 -21.88 21.69 15.46
N ARG A 129 -22.47 21.14 14.41
CA ARG A 129 -23.79 20.51 14.47
C ARG A 129 -23.71 19.13 15.12
N GLN A 130 -24.85 18.58 15.52
CA GLN A 130 -24.94 17.20 15.98
C GLN A 130 -24.41 16.24 14.90
N GLY A 131 -23.51 15.34 15.28
CA GLY A 131 -22.85 14.39 14.38
C GLY A 131 -21.64 14.95 13.63
N ASP A 132 -21.40 16.27 13.67
CA ASP A 132 -20.21 16.85 13.06
C ASP A 132 -18.95 16.49 13.87
N VAL A 133 -17.84 16.35 13.13
CA VAL A 133 -16.52 16.20 13.73
C VAL A 133 -15.92 17.60 13.96
N VAL A 134 -15.36 17.82 15.14
CA VAL A 134 -14.65 19.06 15.51
C VAL A 134 -13.47 19.27 14.55
N PRO A 135 -13.46 20.35 13.76
CA PRO A 135 -12.51 20.50 12.65
C PRO A 135 -11.10 20.94 13.08
N VAL A 136 -11.01 21.73 14.14
CA VAL A 136 -9.76 22.27 14.69
C VAL A 136 -9.84 22.29 16.21
N ASP A 137 -8.70 22.33 16.90
CA ASP A 137 -8.70 22.51 18.36
C ASP A 137 -9.29 23.87 18.72
N GLY A 138 -10.12 23.90 19.75
CA GLY A 138 -10.81 25.12 20.16
C GLY A 138 -11.36 25.05 21.56
N ARG A 139 -12.05 26.13 21.99
CA ARG A 139 -12.75 26.21 23.24
C ARG A 139 -14.25 26.27 23.03
N ILE A 140 -15.00 25.61 23.93
CA ILE A 140 -16.45 25.65 23.90
C ILE A 140 -16.92 27.07 24.19
N ALA A 141 -17.60 27.72 23.24
CA ALA A 141 -18.16 29.04 23.39
C ALA A 141 -19.61 29.02 23.89
N SER A 142 -20.34 27.93 23.67
CA SER A 142 -21.68 27.63 24.21
C SER A 142 -21.65 27.28 25.70
N ALA A 143 -22.81 27.06 26.34
CA ALA A 143 -22.89 26.69 27.75
C ALA A 143 -22.23 25.33 28.04
N SER A 144 -22.48 24.35 27.20
CA SER A 144 -21.85 23.02 27.26
C SER A 144 -21.90 22.35 25.90
N ALA A 145 -21.08 21.30 25.70
CA ALA A 145 -21.09 20.39 24.58
C ALA A 145 -20.88 18.95 25.06
N PHE A 146 -21.36 17.97 24.28
CA PHE A 146 -21.15 16.56 24.52
C PHE A 146 -20.31 16.00 23.36
N LEU A 147 -19.09 15.57 23.65
CA LEU A 147 -18.16 15.09 22.65
C LEU A 147 -17.83 13.62 22.86
N ASP A 148 -17.92 12.86 21.78
CA ASP A 148 -17.37 11.50 21.68
C ASP A 148 -15.92 11.59 21.20
N THR A 149 -14.99 11.22 22.08
CA THR A 149 -13.55 11.22 21.82
C THR A 149 -13.01 9.82 21.47
N SER A 150 -13.88 8.84 21.29
CA SER A 150 -13.50 7.43 21.08
C SER A 150 -12.54 7.23 19.88
N ALA A 151 -12.69 8.04 18.84
CA ALA A 151 -11.80 8.00 17.67
C ALA A 151 -10.35 8.44 17.99
N LEU A 152 -10.13 9.19 19.07
CA LEU A 152 -8.82 9.72 19.48
C LEU A 152 -8.21 8.93 20.64
N THR A 153 -9.04 8.56 21.62
CA THR A 153 -8.57 7.94 22.87
C THR A 153 -8.84 6.44 22.94
N GLY A 154 -9.71 5.91 22.07
CA GLY A 154 -10.18 4.52 22.13
C GLY A 154 -11.25 4.28 23.20
N GLU A 155 -11.61 5.28 24.02
CA GLU A 155 -12.60 5.16 25.08
C GLU A 155 -13.99 5.59 24.58
N SER A 156 -14.96 4.68 24.59
CA SER A 156 -16.34 4.93 24.11
C SER A 156 -17.19 5.74 25.11
N LEU A 157 -16.61 6.73 25.76
CA LEU A 157 -17.32 7.59 26.71
C LEU A 157 -17.54 8.99 26.12
N THR A 158 -18.82 9.40 26.07
CA THR A 158 -19.16 10.78 25.75
C THR A 158 -18.81 11.68 26.94
N VAL A 159 -17.98 12.68 26.68
CA VAL A 159 -17.53 13.63 27.70
C VAL A 159 -18.34 14.92 27.57
N ARG A 160 -18.90 15.38 28.70
CA ARG A 160 -19.48 16.71 28.79
C ARG A 160 -18.39 17.76 29.04
N LEU A 161 -18.33 18.75 28.17
CA LEU A 161 -17.43 19.89 28.28
C LEU A 161 -18.26 21.16 28.54
N ASP A 162 -17.90 21.90 29.56
CA ASP A 162 -18.54 23.18 29.87
C ASP A 162 -17.85 24.35 29.15
N ARG A 163 -18.48 25.53 29.17
CA ARG A 163 -17.96 26.73 28.52
C ARG A 163 -16.52 27.04 28.92
N GLY A 164 -15.68 27.29 27.91
CA GLY A 164 -14.25 27.56 28.05
C GLY A 164 -13.37 26.34 28.14
N ALA A 165 -13.95 25.11 28.24
CA ALA A 165 -13.18 23.88 28.18
C ALA A 165 -12.61 23.65 26.75
N GLU A 166 -11.47 23.02 26.70
CA GLU A 166 -10.81 22.68 25.42
C GLU A 166 -11.49 21.47 24.75
N ALA A 167 -11.80 21.62 23.46
CA ALA A 167 -12.29 20.57 22.59
C ALA A 167 -11.20 20.21 21.59
N MET A 168 -10.87 18.91 21.49
CA MET A 168 -9.86 18.39 20.57
C MET A 168 -10.46 18.16 19.18
N SER A 169 -9.76 18.56 18.14
CA SER A 169 -10.10 18.21 16.75
C SER A 169 -10.16 16.70 16.57
N GLY A 170 -11.08 16.23 15.72
CA GLY A 170 -11.33 14.81 15.52
C GLY A 170 -12.37 14.19 16.49
N SER A 171 -12.80 14.91 17.54
CA SER A 171 -13.93 14.49 18.38
C SER A 171 -15.25 14.67 17.63
N THR A 172 -16.25 13.82 17.88
CA THR A 172 -17.57 13.91 17.25
C THR A 172 -18.57 14.55 18.23
N ASN A 173 -19.39 15.50 17.76
CA ASN A 173 -20.47 16.06 18.57
C ASN A 173 -21.60 15.05 18.75
N ALA A 174 -21.76 14.52 19.96
CA ALA A 174 -22.81 13.56 20.33
C ALA A 174 -24.06 14.23 20.91
N GLY A 175 -24.04 15.56 21.12
CA GLY A 175 -25.15 16.36 21.70
C GLY A 175 -25.73 17.34 20.70
N ASP A 176 -26.35 18.41 21.25
CA ASP A 176 -26.88 19.50 20.46
C ASP A 176 -25.78 20.31 19.78
N ALA A 177 -26.16 21.14 18.81
CA ALA A 177 -25.23 22.05 18.14
C ALA A 177 -24.62 23.04 19.15
N PHE A 178 -23.31 23.26 19.02
CA PHE A 178 -22.59 24.18 19.86
C PHE A 178 -21.62 25.06 19.06
N ASP A 179 -21.22 26.16 19.64
CA ASP A 179 -20.23 27.06 19.09
C ASP A 179 -18.85 26.76 19.67
N LEU A 180 -17.86 26.69 18.76
CA LEU A 180 -16.46 26.50 19.06
C LEU A 180 -15.67 27.75 18.68
N GLU A 181 -14.82 28.24 19.55
CA GLU A 181 -13.81 29.25 19.24
C GLU A 181 -12.49 28.57 18.94
N ALA A 182 -12.01 28.68 17.70
CA ALA A 182 -10.77 28.06 17.26
C ALA A 182 -9.57 28.61 18.03
N THR A 183 -8.71 27.74 18.55
CA THR A 183 -7.47 28.11 19.24
C THR A 183 -6.21 27.82 18.44
N ARG A 184 -6.32 26.97 17.42
CA ARG A 184 -5.21 26.58 16.52
C ARG A 184 -5.65 26.58 15.07
N GLU A 185 -4.69 26.73 14.17
CA GLU A 185 -4.91 26.45 12.75
C GLU A 185 -5.08 24.94 12.51
N ALA A 186 -5.73 24.57 11.41
CA ALA A 186 -5.99 23.15 11.08
C ALA A 186 -4.70 22.30 11.01
N LYS A 187 -3.62 22.85 10.47
CA LYS A 187 -2.32 22.15 10.35
C LYS A 187 -1.62 21.86 11.69
N ASP A 188 -1.93 22.66 12.72
CA ASP A 188 -1.35 22.59 14.07
C ASP A 188 -2.32 21.95 15.08
N SER A 189 -3.47 21.45 14.61
CA SER A 189 -4.47 20.81 15.43
C SER A 189 -4.02 19.42 15.90
N THR A 190 -4.58 18.94 17.01
CA THR A 190 -4.28 17.62 17.58
C THR A 190 -4.43 16.49 16.57
N TYR A 191 -5.51 16.51 15.78
CA TYR A 191 -5.74 15.48 14.78
C TYR A 191 -4.72 15.54 13.63
N ALA A 192 -4.36 16.72 13.15
CA ALA A 192 -3.31 16.87 12.14
C ALA A 192 -1.95 16.33 12.62
N GLY A 193 -1.67 16.52 13.92
CA GLY A 193 -0.49 15.90 14.56
C GLY A 193 -0.51 14.38 14.51
N ILE A 194 -1.66 13.76 14.82
CA ILE A 194 -1.84 12.30 14.74
C ILE A 194 -1.66 11.81 13.30
N VAL A 195 -2.31 12.45 12.32
CA VAL A 195 -2.18 12.12 10.89
C VAL A 195 -0.72 12.15 10.45
N ARG A 196 0.02 13.22 10.80
CA ARG A 196 1.44 13.36 10.46
C ARG A 196 2.29 12.26 11.08
N LEU A 197 2.08 11.92 12.36
CA LEU A 197 2.80 10.83 13.02
C LEU A 197 2.55 9.47 12.34
N VAL A 198 1.31 9.20 11.92
CA VAL A 198 0.95 7.99 11.18
C VAL A 198 1.60 7.98 9.80
N GLU A 199 1.61 9.11 9.08
CA GLU A 199 2.26 9.23 7.78
C GLU A 199 3.78 9.06 7.89
N GLU A 200 4.44 9.65 8.88
CA GLU A 200 5.87 9.48 9.16
C GLU A 200 6.21 8.03 9.51
N ALA A 201 5.38 7.37 10.32
CA ALA A 201 5.54 5.96 10.65
C ALA A 201 5.43 5.05 9.42
N GLN A 202 4.51 5.36 8.50
CA GLN A 202 4.34 4.62 7.24
C GLN A 202 5.47 4.90 6.24
N ALA A 203 5.99 6.14 6.19
CA ALA A 203 7.11 6.50 5.32
C ALA A 203 8.43 5.84 5.76
N SER A 204 8.57 5.50 7.03
CA SER A 204 9.70 4.71 7.51
C SER A 204 9.51 3.27 7.03
N LYS A 205 10.25 2.87 5.98
CA LYS A 205 10.30 1.45 5.54
C LYS A 205 10.56 0.59 6.77
N ALA A 206 9.67 -0.35 7.04
CA ALA A 206 9.81 -1.25 8.18
C ALA A 206 11.21 -1.89 8.18
N PRO A 207 11.89 -2.03 9.33
CA PRO A 207 13.23 -2.63 9.42
C PRO A 207 13.31 -4.01 8.77
N MET A 208 12.19 -4.75 8.77
CA MET A 208 12.05 -6.07 8.15
C MET A 208 12.17 -6.04 6.62
N ALA A 209 11.62 -5.03 5.94
CA ALA A 209 11.74 -4.91 4.48
C ALA A 209 13.21 -4.69 4.06
N ARG A 210 13.94 -3.84 4.78
CA ARG A 210 15.39 -3.63 4.52
C ARG A 210 16.24 -4.88 4.79
N LEU A 211 15.84 -5.71 5.74
CA LEU A 211 16.49 -6.98 6.01
C LEU A 211 16.23 -7.96 4.86
N ALA A 212 15.00 -8.06 4.38
CA ALA A 212 14.63 -8.89 3.23
C ALA A 212 15.42 -8.49 1.98
N ASP A 213 15.55 -7.20 1.67
CA ASP A 213 16.35 -6.69 0.53
C ASP A 213 17.83 -7.09 0.62
N ARG A 214 18.40 -7.08 1.81
CA ARG A 214 19.81 -7.47 2.01
C ARG A 214 20.03 -8.98 1.82
N TRP A 215 19.08 -9.80 2.26
CA TRP A 215 19.12 -11.25 2.06
C TRP A 215 18.83 -11.65 0.61
N SER A 216 18.07 -10.84 -0.13
CA SER A 216 17.73 -11.10 -1.52
C SER A 216 18.96 -11.12 -2.44
N LEU A 217 19.94 -10.24 -2.21
CA LEU A 217 21.21 -10.24 -2.93
C LEU A 217 22.03 -11.52 -2.68
N GLY A 218 22.05 -11.97 -1.42
CA GLY A 218 22.70 -13.24 -1.07
C GLY A 218 22.03 -14.43 -1.74
N PHE A 219 20.72 -14.47 -1.72
CA PHE A 219 19.91 -15.49 -2.39
C PHE A 219 20.14 -15.49 -3.91
N LEU A 220 20.16 -14.34 -4.56
CA LEU A 220 20.44 -14.18 -5.98
C LEU A 220 21.84 -14.75 -6.32
N ALA A 221 22.87 -14.41 -5.54
CA ALA A 221 24.22 -14.89 -5.76
C ALA A 221 24.31 -16.43 -5.63
N VAL A 222 23.67 -17.00 -4.60
CA VAL A 222 23.62 -18.46 -4.39
C VAL A 222 22.86 -19.15 -5.54
N THR A 223 21.73 -18.60 -5.95
CA THR A 223 20.94 -19.15 -7.07
C THR A 223 21.73 -19.17 -8.37
N ILE A 224 22.41 -18.07 -8.71
CA ILE A 224 23.26 -17.99 -9.90
C ILE A 224 24.41 -18.99 -9.80
N ALA A 225 25.06 -19.12 -8.63
CA ALA A 225 26.15 -20.07 -8.44
C ALA A 225 25.68 -21.53 -8.63
N ILE A 226 24.51 -21.89 -8.09
CA ILE A 226 23.95 -23.24 -8.25
C ILE A 226 23.55 -23.48 -9.72
N ALA A 227 22.90 -22.53 -10.37
CA ALA A 227 22.51 -22.64 -11.79
C ALA A 227 23.74 -22.80 -12.70
N PHE A 228 24.77 -21.98 -12.45
CA PHE A 228 26.04 -22.09 -13.18
C PHE A 228 26.74 -23.47 -12.95
N SER A 229 26.77 -23.91 -11.68
CA SER A 229 27.34 -25.23 -11.34
C SER A 229 26.58 -26.37 -12.01
N ALA A 230 25.25 -26.31 -12.01
CA ALA A 230 24.41 -27.31 -12.67
C ALA A 230 24.71 -27.40 -14.18
N TRP A 231 24.86 -26.25 -14.83
CA TRP A 231 25.27 -26.20 -16.23
C TRP A 231 26.68 -26.72 -16.44
N TRP A 232 27.65 -26.27 -15.65
CA TRP A 232 29.06 -26.63 -15.79
C TRP A 232 29.30 -28.15 -15.65
N PHE A 233 28.71 -28.79 -14.64
CA PHE A 233 28.91 -30.21 -14.39
C PHE A 233 28.14 -31.12 -15.34
N THR A 234 27.02 -30.64 -15.90
CA THR A 234 26.17 -31.48 -16.76
C THR A 234 26.34 -31.18 -18.25
N GLY A 235 26.90 -30.02 -18.61
CA GLY A 235 26.96 -29.54 -20.00
C GLY A 235 25.57 -29.18 -20.58
N ASP A 236 24.49 -29.31 -19.81
CA ASP A 236 23.12 -29.12 -20.26
C ASP A 236 22.54 -27.80 -19.69
N PRO A 237 22.31 -26.78 -20.55
CA PRO A 237 21.80 -25.49 -20.10
C PRO A 237 20.37 -25.57 -19.56
N ILE A 238 19.57 -26.57 -19.96
CA ILE A 238 18.19 -26.75 -19.49
C ILE A 238 18.18 -26.99 -17.97
N ARG A 239 19.20 -27.63 -17.42
CA ARG A 239 19.33 -27.82 -15.97
C ARG A 239 19.56 -26.51 -15.21
N ALA A 240 20.28 -25.57 -15.79
CA ALA A 240 20.42 -24.23 -15.21
C ALA A 240 19.08 -23.48 -15.22
N VAL A 241 18.32 -23.59 -16.32
CA VAL A 241 16.97 -23.04 -16.42
C VAL A 241 16.05 -23.63 -15.35
N ALA A 242 16.09 -24.96 -15.17
CA ALA A 242 15.28 -25.62 -14.13
C ALA A 242 15.62 -25.11 -12.72
N VAL A 243 16.90 -24.91 -12.41
CA VAL A 243 17.32 -24.31 -11.13
C VAL A 243 16.77 -22.88 -10.98
N LEU A 244 16.91 -22.05 -12.01
CA LEU A 244 16.42 -20.66 -11.99
C LEU A 244 14.89 -20.60 -11.80
N VAL A 245 14.14 -21.47 -12.48
CA VAL A 245 12.67 -21.53 -12.39
C VAL A 245 12.22 -21.96 -10.99
N VAL A 246 12.87 -22.97 -10.40
CA VAL A 246 12.53 -23.45 -9.04
C VAL A 246 12.94 -22.45 -7.97
N ALA A 247 14.02 -21.72 -8.18
CA ALA A 247 14.53 -20.74 -7.24
C ALA A 247 13.81 -19.38 -7.29
N THR A 248 12.74 -19.22 -8.09
CA THR A 248 11.95 -17.98 -8.06
C THR A 248 11.29 -17.81 -6.70
N PRO A 249 11.59 -16.73 -5.95
CA PRO A 249 11.18 -16.57 -4.53
C PRO A 249 9.74 -16.05 -4.38
N CYS A 250 8.81 -16.46 -5.25
CA CYS A 250 7.40 -16.04 -5.24
C CYS A 250 6.70 -16.16 -3.87
N PRO A 251 6.96 -17.21 -3.05
CA PRO A 251 6.36 -17.28 -1.71
C PRO A 251 6.90 -16.21 -0.74
N LEU A 252 8.13 -15.74 -0.94
CA LEU A 252 8.74 -14.73 -0.07
C LEU A 252 8.18 -13.34 -0.35
N ILE A 253 7.85 -13.04 -1.60
CA ILE A 253 7.22 -11.79 -2.03
C ILE A 253 5.83 -11.64 -1.39
N LEU A 254 5.09 -12.74 -1.24
CA LEU A 254 3.76 -12.76 -0.60
C LEU A 254 3.81 -12.77 0.93
N ALA A 255 4.84 -13.35 1.53
CA ALA A 255 4.91 -13.54 2.97
C ALA A 255 5.06 -12.22 3.75
N VAL A 256 5.82 -11.26 3.22
CA VAL A 256 6.09 -9.98 3.90
C VAL A 256 4.86 -9.08 3.97
N PRO A 257 4.14 -8.79 2.85
CA PRO A 257 2.91 -8.00 2.92
C PRO A 257 1.80 -8.65 3.73
N VAL A 258 1.65 -9.99 3.63
CA VAL A 258 0.64 -10.73 4.40
C VAL A 258 0.95 -10.68 5.90
N ALA A 259 2.21 -10.81 6.31
CA ALA A 259 2.60 -10.69 7.71
C ALA A 259 2.38 -9.28 8.27
N LEU A 260 2.57 -8.23 7.45
CA LEU A 260 2.31 -6.84 7.83
C LEU A 260 0.82 -6.50 7.95
N VAL A 261 -0.04 -7.21 7.20
CA VAL A 261 -1.51 -7.01 7.26
C VAL A 261 -2.14 -7.83 8.39
N ALA A 262 -1.51 -8.95 8.78
CA ALA A 262 -2.03 -9.85 9.81
C ALA A 262 -1.59 -9.50 11.24
N GLY A 263 -0.59 -8.62 11.42
CA GLY A 263 -0.07 -8.14 12.71
C GLY A 263 -0.52 -6.74 13.03
#